data_715ac4e5840eaa300508c893b58dd1d6
#
_entry.id   715ac4e5840eaa300508c893b58dd1d6
#
_cell.length_a   1.000
_cell.length_b   1.000
_cell.length_c   1.000
_cell.angle_alpha   90.00
_cell.angle_beta   90.00
_cell.angle_gamma   90.00
#
_symmetry.space_group_name_H-M   'P 1'
#
loop_
_entity.id
_entity.type
_entity.pdbx_description
1 polymer ?
#
loop_
_entity_poly.entity_id
_entity_poly.type
_entity_poly.pdbx_seq_one_letter_code
_entity_poly.pdbx_strand_id
1 'polypeptide(L)'
;MNSKLTFCAVVLAASAAFAGLDDGVFELWLGTEGPFQVLTGIGNESETAGYWFRYDDSGDQGASKIVWADGTVELGNGDSPDALDNVILWCSGVCGKAILDKGKLTYNPFVGIGFNVVGEINKGDGNPQPGDASAWDGVCITYESDVAPALELGLGDEVDASIEYANPAASLPKSSAGTMKQLTWADFKQPSWYKGTTKISGEEASKQLVALKFKIQAQPGEYFFNICAIGPNGAACPDICLLMRPPCSDFGCYPAIKSVHGASVAKAILSGRSLSFTGISAGTAEVLNLRGQVVAKGDVSSALSLVNLDAGVYMVRVAGKVNFTNKIVLK
;
A
#
# COMPACT_ATOMS: atom_id res chain seq x y z
N MET A 1 -50.61 -20.04 43.05
CA MET A 1 -49.15 -19.86 43.06
C MET A 1 -48.68 -19.69 41.62
N ASN A 2 -48.51 -18.42 41.18
CA ASN A 2 -48.07 -18.10 39.84
C ASN A 2 -46.60 -17.72 39.86
N SER A 3 -45.77 -18.60 39.34
CA SER A 3 -44.34 -18.36 39.16
C SER A 3 -44.15 -17.58 37.86
N LYS A 4 -43.71 -16.32 37.95
CA LYS A 4 -43.27 -15.51 36.83
C LYS A 4 -41.79 -15.83 36.58
N LEU A 5 -41.50 -16.53 35.49
CA LEU A 5 -40.15 -16.63 34.96
C LEU A 5 -39.77 -15.30 34.33
N THR A 6 -38.80 -14.60 34.94
CA THR A 6 -38.17 -13.43 34.35
C THR A 6 -37.05 -13.91 33.47
N PHE A 7 -37.21 -13.78 32.14
CA PHE A 7 -36.13 -13.98 31.18
C PHE A 7 -35.18 -12.79 31.26
N CYS A 8 -34.01 -12.99 31.81
CA CYS A 8 -32.90 -12.05 31.69
C CYS A 8 -32.27 -12.25 30.30
N ALA A 9 -32.58 -11.34 29.37
CA ALA A 9 -31.84 -11.28 28.10
C ALA A 9 -30.43 -10.76 28.39
N VAL A 10 -29.45 -11.65 28.34
CA VAL A 10 -28.03 -11.29 28.32
C VAL A 10 -27.77 -10.75 26.91
N VAL A 11 -27.71 -9.43 26.79
CA VAL A 11 -27.16 -8.76 25.61
C VAL A 11 -25.64 -9.04 25.68
N LEU A 12 -25.17 -10.04 24.92
CA LEU A 12 -23.77 -10.12 24.56
C LEU A 12 -23.48 -8.92 23.65
N ALA A 13 -22.95 -7.85 24.25
CA ALA A 13 -22.17 -6.89 23.49
C ALA A 13 -20.97 -7.66 22.95
N ALA A 14 -21.01 -7.98 21.66
CA ALA A 14 -19.82 -8.31 20.93
C ALA A 14 -18.95 -7.05 20.95
N SER A 15 -18.07 -6.92 21.95
CA SER A 15 -16.88 -6.11 21.81
C SER A 15 -16.18 -6.70 20.60
N ALA A 16 -16.08 -5.93 19.50
CA ALA A 16 -15.06 -6.15 18.51
C ALA A 16 -13.75 -6.05 19.29
N ALA A 17 -13.25 -7.20 19.74
CA ALA A 17 -11.88 -7.31 20.12
C ALA A 17 -11.13 -6.95 18.85
N PHE A 18 -10.45 -5.81 18.84
CA PHE A 18 -9.34 -5.62 17.93
C PHE A 18 -8.49 -6.86 18.14
N ALA A 19 -8.38 -7.70 17.09
CA ALA A 19 -7.52 -8.88 17.12
C ALA A 19 -6.17 -8.39 17.63
N GLY A 20 -5.63 -9.07 18.62
CA GLY A 20 -4.49 -8.54 19.37
C GLY A 20 -3.37 -8.19 18.41
N LEU A 21 -2.86 -6.97 18.50
CA LEU A 21 -1.76 -6.47 17.69
C LEU A 21 -0.48 -7.35 17.80
N ASP A 22 -0.55 -8.44 18.52
CA ASP A 22 0.56 -9.36 18.85
C ASP A 22 0.11 -10.83 18.79
N ASP A 23 -0.70 -11.16 17.80
CA ASP A 23 -1.21 -12.53 17.58
C ASP A 23 -0.33 -13.39 16.65
N GLY A 24 0.79 -12.85 16.17
CA GLY A 24 1.69 -13.48 15.22
C GLY A 24 1.19 -13.48 13.77
N VAL A 25 0.08 -12.78 13.50
CA VAL A 25 -0.53 -12.73 12.16
C VAL A 25 -0.29 -11.40 11.49
N PHE A 26 0.49 -11.40 10.41
CA PHE A 26 0.57 -10.24 9.54
C PHE A 26 -0.72 -10.12 8.72
N GLU A 27 -1.55 -9.14 9.03
CA GLU A 27 -2.78 -8.88 8.29
C GLU A 27 -2.49 -8.20 6.95
N LEU A 28 -3.24 -8.60 5.91
CA LEU A 28 -3.17 -7.90 4.63
C LEU A 28 -3.65 -6.45 4.80
N TRP A 29 -2.72 -5.49 4.70
CA TRP A 29 -3.04 -4.08 4.68
C TRP A 29 -3.50 -3.66 3.28
N LEU A 30 -4.63 -2.95 3.24
CA LEU A 30 -5.20 -2.35 2.03
C LEU A 30 -5.37 -0.85 2.27
N GLY A 31 -4.82 -0.02 1.41
CA GLY A 31 -5.00 1.43 1.49
C GLY A 31 -6.46 1.90 1.31
N THR A 32 -7.36 1.01 0.92
CA THR A 32 -8.80 1.27 0.79
C THR A 32 -9.59 0.99 2.05
N GLU A 33 -9.00 0.32 3.04
CA GLU A 33 -9.64 -0.14 4.26
C GLU A 33 -8.78 0.30 5.47
N GLY A 34 -9.42 0.76 6.56
CA GLY A 34 -8.68 0.98 7.81
C GLY A 34 -8.32 -0.34 8.48
N PRO A 35 -7.30 -0.38 9.34
CA PRO A 35 -6.55 0.75 9.89
C PRO A 35 -5.52 1.31 8.92
N PHE A 36 -5.06 2.56 9.18
CA PHE A 36 -4.02 3.19 8.35
C PHE A 36 -2.62 2.63 8.64
N GLN A 37 -2.39 2.12 9.84
CA GLN A 37 -1.17 1.39 10.18
C GLN A 37 -1.22 -0.05 9.65
N VAL A 38 -0.05 -0.62 9.42
CA VAL A 38 0.11 -2.03 9.01
C VAL A 38 0.14 -2.92 10.25
N LEU A 39 -0.79 -3.85 10.36
CA LEU A 39 -0.86 -4.79 11.49
C LEU A 39 0.04 -5.99 11.21
N THR A 40 1.21 -6.00 11.80
CA THR A 40 2.25 -7.02 11.56
C THR A 40 2.07 -8.27 12.43
N GLY A 41 1.28 -8.16 13.50
CA GLY A 41 1.06 -9.24 14.47
C GLY A 41 2.26 -9.57 15.33
N ILE A 42 3.32 -8.76 15.33
CA ILE A 42 4.55 -9.02 16.07
C ILE A 42 4.90 -7.82 16.95
N GLY A 43 5.00 -8.03 18.28
CA GLY A 43 5.59 -7.13 19.27
C GLY A 43 5.21 -5.65 19.17
N ASN A 44 3.98 -5.30 19.56
CA ASN A 44 3.50 -3.93 19.52
C ASN A 44 2.95 -3.41 20.86
N GLU A 45 3.56 -3.81 21.98
CA GLU A 45 3.10 -3.38 23.31
C GLU A 45 3.17 -1.86 23.50
N SER A 46 4.06 -1.19 22.81
CA SER A 46 4.18 0.28 22.82
C SER A 46 3.23 1.00 21.86
N GLU A 47 2.48 0.26 21.04
CA GLU A 47 1.60 0.82 19.99
C GLU A 47 2.35 1.73 18.99
N THR A 48 3.57 1.35 18.60
CA THR A 48 4.41 2.12 17.66
C THR A 48 4.77 1.37 16.38
N ALA A 49 4.42 0.06 16.27
CA ALA A 49 4.61 -0.73 15.05
C ALA A 49 3.64 -0.33 13.95
N GLY A 50 4.01 -0.59 12.71
CA GLY A 50 3.15 -0.52 11.54
C GLY A 50 2.84 0.88 11.01
N TYR A 51 3.25 1.93 11.68
CA TYR A 51 3.08 3.29 11.18
C TYR A 51 4.04 3.59 10.04
N TRP A 52 3.52 4.24 8.99
CA TRP A 52 4.30 4.62 7.83
C TRP A 52 5.24 5.78 8.15
N PHE A 53 6.50 5.64 7.79
CA PHE A 53 7.50 6.68 7.87
C PHE A 53 8.15 6.93 6.50
N ARG A 54 8.78 8.10 6.34
CA ARG A 54 9.61 8.41 5.18
C ARG A 54 11.08 8.48 5.57
N TYR A 55 11.94 8.25 4.60
CA TYR A 55 13.37 8.50 4.69
C TYR A 55 13.90 8.99 3.34
N ASP A 56 15.04 9.61 3.34
CA ASP A 56 15.66 10.18 2.15
C ASP A 56 17.19 10.19 2.24
N ASP A 57 17.82 10.73 1.20
CA ASP A 57 19.28 10.79 1.04
C ASP A 57 19.93 12.04 1.69
N SER A 58 19.22 12.78 2.51
CA SER A 58 19.74 14.02 3.13
C SER A 58 20.93 13.76 4.06
N GLY A 59 20.96 12.60 4.74
CA GLY A 59 22.09 12.17 5.57
C GLY A 59 23.40 12.07 4.80
N ASP A 60 23.33 11.75 3.52
CA ASP A 60 24.46 11.63 2.59
C ASP A 60 24.66 12.92 1.75
N GLN A 61 24.02 14.02 2.12
CA GLN A 61 24.05 15.30 1.41
C GLN A 61 23.33 15.29 0.05
N GLY A 62 22.39 14.36 -0.17
CA GLY A 62 21.37 14.44 -1.21
C GLY A 62 20.35 15.56 -0.91
N ALA A 63 19.48 15.83 -1.85
CA ALA A 63 18.43 16.84 -1.72
C ALA A 63 17.05 16.32 -2.17
N SER A 64 16.88 15.00 -2.11
CA SER A 64 15.63 14.35 -2.47
C SER A 64 14.55 14.58 -1.43
N LYS A 65 13.29 14.57 -1.87
CA LYS A 65 12.12 14.71 -0.98
C LYS A 65 10.89 14.02 -1.55
N ILE A 66 9.92 13.78 -0.69
CA ILE A 66 8.58 13.35 -1.10
C ILE A 66 7.62 14.54 -1.01
N VAL A 67 6.84 14.75 -2.07
CA VAL A 67 5.67 15.64 -2.07
C VAL A 67 4.44 14.75 -2.01
N TRP A 68 3.69 14.87 -0.93
CA TRP A 68 2.51 14.05 -0.68
C TRP A 68 1.32 14.49 -1.52
N ALA A 69 0.39 13.57 -1.82
CA ALA A 69 -0.70 13.82 -2.75
C ALA A 69 -1.74 14.84 -2.26
N ASP A 70 -1.85 15.07 -0.97
CA ASP A 70 -2.76 16.05 -0.39
C ASP A 70 -2.26 17.50 -0.51
N GLY A 71 -1.02 17.70 -0.99
CA GLY A 71 -0.40 19.02 -1.18
C GLY A 71 -0.12 19.80 0.11
N THR A 72 -0.56 19.29 1.24
CA THR A 72 -0.61 20.06 2.48
C THR A 72 0.53 19.75 3.43
N VAL A 73 1.29 18.67 3.22
CA VAL A 73 2.15 18.17 4.26
C VAL A 73 3.58 17.99 3.78
N GLU A 74 4.44 18.96 4.10
CA GLU A 74 5.83 18.64 4.41
C GLU A 74 5.80 17.94 5.77
N LEU A 75 5.63 16.62 5.75
CA LEU A 75 5.77 15.85 6.98
C LEU A 75 7.22 15.94 7.42
N GLY A 76 7.44 16.57 8.55
CA GLY A 76 8.71 16.47 9.26
C GLY A 76 9.05 15.01 9.54
N ASN A 77 10.30 14.67 9.70
CA ASN A 77 10.70 13.35 10.15
C ASN A 77 10.09 13.07 11.52
N GLY A 78 9.25 12.05 11.61
CA GLY A 78 8.77 11.49 12.87
C GLY A 78 7.69 12.27 13.61
N ASP A 79 6.91 13.09 12.91
CA ASP A 79 6.09 14.08 13.61
C ASP A 79 4.76 13.59 14.14
N SER A 80 4.16 12.54 13.58
CA SER A 80 2.95 11.95 14.11
C SER A 80 2.72 10.57 13.49
N PRO A 81 2.30 9.57 14.28
CA PRO A 81 1.92 8.27 13.74
C PRO A 81 0.76 8.37 12.73
N ASP A 82 -0.09 9.40 12.85
CA ASP A 82 -1.26 9.59 11.99
C ASP A 82 -0.98 10.53 10.80
N ALA A 83 0.27 10.91 10.58
CA ALA A 83 0.64 11.93 9.61
C ALA A 83 0.27 11.57 8.16
N LEU A 84 0.20 10.28 7.81
CA LEU A 84 -0.16 9.81 6.47
C LEU A 84 -1.64 9.40 6.31
N ASP A 85 -2.47 9.48 7.34
CA ASP A 85 -3.86 9.07 7.27
C ASP A 85 -4.63 9.79 6.14
N ASN A 86 -4.44 11.10 6.02
CA ASN A 86 -5.07 11.87 4.94
C ASN A 86 -4.56 11.49 3.56
N VAL A 87 -3.28 11.14 3.42
CA VAL A 87 -2.70 10.64 2.17
C VAL A 87 -3.32 9.31 1.80
N ILE A 88 -3.42 8.38 2.77
CA ILE A 88 -4.00 7.05 2.57
C ILE A 88 -5.47 7.15 2.19
N LEU A 89 -6.26 7.98 2.90
CA LEU A 89 -7.65 8.26 2.56
C LEU A 89 -7.81 8.82 1.14
N TRP A 90 -6.91 9.70 0.75
CA TRP A 90 -6.95 10.36 -0.54
C TRP A 90 -6.57 9.43 -1.70
N CYS A 91 -5.51 8.66 -1.53
CA CYS A 91 -4.93 7.81 -2.57
C CYS A 91 -5.49 6.38 -2.58
N SER A 92 -6.18 5.96 -1.54
CA SER A 92 -6.42 4.53 -1.27
C SER A 92 -5.10 3.74 -1.22
N GLY A 93 -4.09 4.34 -0.60
CA GLY A 93 -2.72 3.86 -0.53
C GLY A 93 -1.76 4.94 -0.04
N VAL A 94 -0.50 4.62 0.09
CA VAL A 94 0.55 5.60 0.42
C VAL A 94 1.12 6.14 -0.89
N CYS A 95 0.63 7.28 -1.34
CA CYS A 95 1.02 7.86 -2.63
C CYS A 95 1.69 9.22 -2.50
N GLY A 96 2.53 9.53 -3.48
CA GLY A 96 3.20 10.82 -3.58
C GLY A 96 4.04 10.95 -4.83
N LYS A 97 4.81 12.02 -4.86
CA LYS A 97 5.80 12.30 -5.88
C LYS A 97 7.18 12.30 -5.24
N ALA A 98 8.03 11.37 -5.65
CA ALA A 98 9.45 11.38 -5.34
C ALA A 98 10.14 12.45 -6.20
N ILE A 99 10.65 13.50 -5.56
CA ILE A 99 11.50 14.50 -6.19
C ILE A 99 12.94 14.10 -5.90
N LEU A 100 13.58 13.46 -6.85
CA LEU A 100 14.95 12.97 -6.71
C LEU A 100 15.93 14.06 -7.16
N ASP A 101 16.74 14.52 -6.21
CA ASP A 101 17.79 15.51 -6.45
C ASP A 101 19.11 15.02 -5.86
N LYS A 102 20.11 14.94 -6.71
CA LYS A 102 21.40 14.36 -6.36
C LYS A 102 22.14 15.15 -5.30
N GLY A 103 21.89 16.45 -5.17
CA GLY A 103 22.71 17.27 -4.28
C GLY A 103 24.21 17.02 -4.50
N LYS A 104 24.92 16.48 -3.48
CA LYS A 104 26.33 16.13 -3.57
C LYS A 104 26.60 14.63 -3.71
N LEU A 105 25.57 13.81 -3.88
CA LEU A 105 25.72 12.35 -4.02
C LEU A 105 26.58 11.97 -5.24
N THR A 106 27.36 10.91 -5.10
CA THR A 106 28.10 10.28 -6.20
C THR A 106 27.31 9.17 -6.90
N TYR A 107 26.22 8.72 -6.30
CA TYR A 107 25.28 7.70 -6.78
C TYR A 107 23.90 8.30 -7.06
N ASN A 108 22.96 7.47 -7.50
CA ASN A 108 21.59 7.94 -7.76
C ASN A 108 20.86 8.34 -6.47
N PRO A 109 20.20 9.49 -6.46
CA PRO A 109 19.42 9.95 -5.33
C PRO A 109 18.25 9.01 -5.02
N PHE A 110 17.77 9.03 -3.77
CA PHE A 110 16.67 8.19 -3.35
C PHE A 110 15.75 8.86 -2.32
N VAL A 111 14.54 8.35 -2.29
CA VAL A 111 13.60 8.48 -1.17
C VAL A 111 13.03 7.11 -0.86
N GLY A 112 12.48 6.95 0.33
CA GLY A 112 11.78 5.74 0.68
C GLY A 112 10.65 5.94 1.65
N ILE A 113 9.76 4.96 1.69
CA ILE A 113 8.65 4.86 2.61
C ILE A 113 8.73 3.48 3.25
N GLY A 114 8.51 3.39 4.53
CA GLY A 114 8.53 2.12 5.24
C GLY A 114 7.61 2.11 6.44
N PHE A 115 7.55 0.99 7.09
CA PHE A 115 6.95 0.84 8.40
C PHE A 115 7.77 -0.11 9.25
N ASN A 116 7.75 0.10 10.58
CA ASN A 116 8.43 -0.78 11.51
C ASN A 116 7.58 -2.04 11.76
N VAL A 117 8.24 -3.19 11.76
CA VAL A 117 7.60 -4.50 11.95
C VAL A 117 7.23 -4.71 13.42
N VAL A 118 8.15 -4.33 14.32
CA VAL A 118 7.98 -4.35 15.76
C VAL A 118 8.01 -2.93 16.29
N GLY A 119 7.24 -2.66 17.34
CA GLY A 119 7.26 -1.36 18.00
C GLY A 119 8.56 -1.08 18.75
N GLU A 120 8.63 0.13 19.28
CA GLU A 120 9.68 0.55 20.20
C GLU A 120 9.53 -0.16 21.56
N ILE A 121 10.58 -0.28 22.34
CA ILE A 121 10.45 -0.76 23.73
C ILE A 121 9.66 0.25 24.56
N ASN A 122 10.03 1.50 24.44
CA ASN A 122 9.32 2.59 25.11
C ASN A 122 8.82 3.56 24.04
N LYS A 123 7.54 3.90 24.07
CA LYS A 123 6.94 4.82 23.13
C LYS A 123 7.68 6.15 23.07
N GLY A 124 8.20 6.49 21.91
CA GLY A 124 8.90 7.74 21.64
C GLY A 124 10.43 7.69 21.87
N ASP A 125 11.03 6.52 22.09
CA ASP A 125 12.49 6.39 22.16
C ASP A 125 13.16 6.32 20.77
N GLY A 126 12.38 6.19 19.70
CA GLY A 126 12.87 6.17 18.33
C GLY A 126 13.64 4.90 17.96
N ASN A 127 13.54 3.85 18.77
CA ASN A 127 14.30 2.61 18.59
C ASN A 127 13.40 1.40 18.41
N PRO A 128 12.85 1.17 17.20
CA PRO A 128 12.04 -0.01 16.90
C PRO A 128 12.87 -1.28 17.03
N GLN A 129 12.23 -2.33 17.54
CA GLN A 129 12.90 -3.58 17.86
C GLN A 129 12.89 -4.55 16.66
N PRO A 130 13.87 -5.46 16.56
CA PRO A 130 13.83 -6.53 15.58
C PRO A 130 12.77 -7.57 15.95
N GLY A 131 12.09 -8.12 14.94
CA GLY A 131 11.14 -9.22 15.06
C GLY A 131 11.41 -10.36 14.10
N ASP A 132 10.93 -11.55 14.47
CA ASP A 132 11.00 -12.73 13.61
C ASP A 132 9.77 -12.78 12.68
N ALA A 133 9.99 -12.33 11.45
CA ALA A 133 9.00 -12.35 10.36
C ALA A 133 9.14 -13.59 9.46
N SER A 134 9.95 -14.58 9.83
CA SER A 134 10.24 -15.73 8.96
C SER A 134 8.98 -16.52 8.59
N ALA A 135 7.99 -16.58 9.51
CA ALA A 135 6.71 -17.26 9.29
C ALA A 135 5.82 -16.61 8.19
N TRP A 136 6.13 -15.40 7.74
CA TRP A 136 5.40 -14.77 6.63
C TRP A 136 5.77 -15.36 5.26
N ASP A 137 6.82 -16.18 5.18
CA ASP A 137 7.38 -16.77 3.94
C ASP A 137 7.73 -15.73 2.85
N GLY A 138 7.80 -14.46 3.23
CA GLY A 138 7.98 -13.33 2.35
C GLY A 138 6.84 -12.34 2.43
N VAL A 139 6.64 -11.57 1.35
CA VAL A 139 5.61 -10.51 1.31
C VAL A 139 4.92 -10.47 -0.05
N CYS A 140 3.65 -10.09 -0.07
CA CYS A 140 2.99 -9.59 -1.27
C CYS A 140 2.89 -8.07 -1.19
N ILE A 141 3.00 -7.41 -2.32
CA ILE A 141 2.84 -5.95 -2.45
C ILE A 141 2.11 -5.61 -3.74
N THR A 142 1.16 -4.67 -3.66
CA THR A 142 0.56 -4.04 -4.84
C THR A 142 0.92 -2.57 -4.84
N TYR A 143 1.51 -2.12 -5.94
CA TYR A 143 2.05 -0.77 -6.03
C TYR A 143 2.00 -0.20 -7.45
N GLU A 144 2.11 1.12 -7.55
CA GLU A 144 2.46 1.86 -8.77
C GLU A 144 3.78 2.58 -8.57
N SER A 145 4.58 2.67 -9.63
CA SER A 145 5.79 3.51 -9.62
C SER A 145 6.24 3.83 -11.04
N ASP A 146 6.61 5.09 -11.27
CA ASP A 146 7.13 5.56 -12.56
C ASP A 146 8.55 5.07 -12.86
N VAL A 147 9.25 4.54 -11.86
CA VAL A 147 10.58 3.90 -11.99
C VAL A 147 10.56 2.56 -11.28
N ALA A 148 11.54 1.72 -11.52
CA ALA A 148 11.71 0.45 -10.84
C ALA A 148 12.10 0.69 -9.36
N PRO A 149 11.22 0.42 -8.38
CA PRO A 149 11.58 0.54 -6.98
C PRO A 149 12.22 -0.74 -6.45
N ALA A 150 12.62 -0.73 -5.19
CA ALA A 150 13.02 -1.93 -4.47
C ALA A 150 12.25 -2.02 -3.14
N LEU A 151 11.93 -3.24 -2.73
CA LEU A 151 11.50 -3.51 -1.37
C LEU A 151 12.74 -3.97 -0.59
N GLU A 152 13.08 -3.26 0.51
CA GLU A 152 14.31 -3.44 1.27
C GLU A 152 14.00 -3.89 2.69
N LEU A 153 14.80 -4.81 3.24
CA LEU A 153 14.70 -5.30 4.61
C LEU A 153 15.62 -4.45 5.51
N GLY A 154 15.03 -3.59 6.33
CA GLY A 154 15.75 -2.82 7.36
C GLY A 154 16.02 -3.69 8.59
N LEU A 155 17.26 -3.69 9.07
CA LEU A 155 17.71 -4.53 10.19
C LEU A 155 18.05 -3.68 11.43
N GLY A 156 17.73 -2.40 11.39
CA GLY A 156 18.06 -1.42 12.41
C GLY A 156 19.41 -0.76 12.19
N ASP A 157 19.57 0.44 12.73
CA ASP A 157 20.70 1.33 12.42
C ASP A 157 22.07 0.70 12.63
N GLU A 158 22.24 -0.07 13.70
CA GLU A 158 23.54 -0.70 14.01
C GLU A 158 23.90 -1.78 12.97
N VAL A 159 22.96 -2.66 12.62
CA VAL A 159 23.18 -3.72 11.64
C VAL A 159 23.31 -3.12 10.24
N ASP A 160 22.40 -2.21 9.87
CA ASP A 160 22.40 -1.53 8.57
C ASP A 160 23.76 -0.82 8.34
N ALA A 161 24.27 -0.10 9.34
CA ALA A 161 25.58 0.55 9.27
C ALA A 161 26.74 -0.46 9.15
N SER A 162 26.68 -1.59 9.86
CA SER A 162 27.72 -2.63 9.84
C SER A 162 27.88 -3.29 8.47
N ILE A 163 26.84 -3.27 7.65
CA ILE A 163 26.82 -3.76 6.26
C ILE A 163 26.84 -2.63 5.24
N GLU A 164 27.27 -1.42 5.62
CA GLU A 164 27.35 -0.26 4.72
C GLU A 164 25.98 0.07 4.07
N TYR A 165 24.87 -0.17 4.76
CA TYR A 165 23.49 -0.04 4.27
C TYR A 165 23.18 -0.91 3.03
N ALA A 166 23.93 -1.99 2.87
CA ALA A 166 23.72 -2.99 1.82
C ALA A 166 22.66 -4.03 2.24
N ASN A 167 21.50 -3.55 2.65
CA ASN A 167 20.40 -4.37 3.10
C ASN A 167 19.92 -5.32 2.00
N PRO A 168 19.47 -6.54 2.35
CA PRO A 168 18.78 -7.42 1.41
C PRO A 168 17.56 -6.72 0.82
N ALA A 169 17.45 -6.70 -0.51
CA ALA A 169 16.38 -6.04 -1.22
C ALA A 169 15.90 -6.86 -2.43
N ALA A 170 14.63 -6.79 -2.71
CA ALA A 170 14.01 -7.35 -3.91
C ALA A 170 13.71 -6.21 -4.90
N SER A 171 14.24 -6.32 -6.12
CA SER A 171 13.93 -5.36 -7.18
C SER A 171 12.53 -5.57 -7.71
N LEU A 172 11.79 -4.49 -7.84
CA LEU A 172 10.42 -4.47 -8.35
C LEU A 172 10.40 -3.82 -9.74
N PRO A 173 9.57 -4.30 -10.69
CA PRO A 173 9.46 -3.65 -11.98
C PRO A 173 8.76 -2.29 -11.86
N LYS A 174 9.09 -1.37 -12.79
CA LYS A 174 8.27 -0.19 -13.02
C LYS A 174 6.82 -0.59 -13.33
N SER A 175 5.86 0.12 -12.75
CA SER A 175 4.44 -0.11 -13.00
C SER A 175 3.63 1.19 -12.94
N SER A 176 3.09 1.62 -14.05
CA SER A 176 2.27 2.84 -14.15
C SER A 176 0.76 2.59 -14.01
N ALA A 177 0.33 1.35 -13.92
CA ALA A 177 -1.08 0.95 -13.85
C ALA A 177 -1.40 0.08 -12.63
N GLY A 178 -0.46 -0.05 -11.74
CA GLY A 178 -0.52 -0.99 -10.63
C GLY A 178 -0.08 -2.40 -11.03
N THR A 179 0.66 -3.04 -10.14
CA THR A 179 1.04 -4.44 -10.28
C THR A 179 1.19 -5.08 -8.90
N MET A 180 0.78 -6.31 -8.80
CA MET A 180 1.01 -7.15 -7.64
C MET A 180 2.27 -7.98 -7.82
N LYS A 181 3.05 -8.13 -6.75
CA LYS A 181 4.17 -9.05 -6.64
C LYS A 181 4.06 -9.90 -5.39
N GLN A 182 4.29 -11.19 -5.55
CA GLN A 182 4.57 -12.13 -4.48
C GLN A 182 6.09 -12.31 -4.43
N LEU A 183 6.67 -12.12 -3.27
CA LEU A 183 8.11 -12.22 -3.03
C LEU A 183 8.32 -13.20 -1.89
N THR A 184 9.21 -14.15 -2.09
CA THR A 184 9.73 -15.01 -1.02
C THR A 184 10.94 -14.35 -0.37
N TRP A 185 11.36 -14.78 0.82
CA TRP A 185 12.59 -14.24 1.42
C TRP A 185 13.83 -14.48 0.56
N ALA A 186 13.84 -15.53 -0.27
CA ALA A 186 14.94 -15.82 -1.20
C ALA A 186 15.08 -14.79 -2.34
N ASP A 187 14.05 -13.97 -2.59
CA ASP A 187 14.11 -12.90 -3.61
C ASP A 187 14.88 -11.67 -3.12
N PHE A 188 15.05 -11.53 -1.80
CA PHE A 188 15.78 -10.42 -1.18
C PHE A 188 17.27 -10.74 -1.10
N LYS A 189 18.08 -9.93 -1.77
CA LYS A 189 19.53 -10.13 -1.87
C LYS A 189 20.28 -8.83 -1.60
N GLN A 190 21.41 -8.94 -0.93
CA GLN A 190 22.32 -7.80 -0.81
C GLN A 190 22.75 -7.30 -2.19
N PRO A 191 22.87 -5.98 -2.38
CA PRO A 191 23.22 -5.41 -3.66
C PRO A 191 24.63 -5.86 -4.10
N SER A 192 24.80 -6.05 -5.41
CA SER A 192 26.06 -6.58 -5.99
C SER A 192 27.29 -5.68 -5.79
N TRP A 193 27.08 -4.40 -5.50
CA TRP A 193 28.17 -3.46 -5.20
C TRP A 193 28.78 -3.71 -3.82
N TYR A 194 28.06 -4.32 -2.88
CA TYR A 194 28.58 -4.60 -1.55
C TYR A 194 29.64 -5.66 -1.58
N LYS A 195 30.83 -5.31 -1.11
CA LYS A 195 32.03 -6.18 -1.09
C LYS A 195 32.46 -6.59 0.32
N GLY A 196 31.71 -6.17 1.34
CA GLY A 196 31.97 -6.54 2.73
C GLY A 196 31.91 -8.06 2.98
N THR A 197 32.41 -8.49 4.11
CA THR A 197 32.47 -9.91 4.49
C THR A 197 31.16 -10.42 5.12
N THR A 198 30.39 -9.54 5.72
CA THR A 198 29.12 -9.89 6.36
C THR A 198 28.05 -10.08 5.30
N LYS A 199 27.69 -11.33 5.04
CA LYS A 199 26.64 -11.67 4.09
C LYS A 199 25.39 -12.03 4.85
N ILE A 200 24.27 -11.37 4.50
CA ILE A 200 22.95 -11.60 5.09
C ILE A 200 21.99 -11.95 3.96
N SER A 201 21.42 -13.13 3.99
CA SER A 201 20.34 -13.53 3.07
C SER A 201 19.00 -12.93 3.49
N GLY A 202 18.00 -12.94 2.61
CA GLY A 202 16.65 -12.52 2.97
C GLY A 202 16.04 -13.40 4.07
N GLU A 203 16.35 -14.70 4.08
CA GLU A 203 15.91 -15.64 5.11
C GLU A 203 16.55 -15.37 6.48
N GLU A 204 17.80 -14.90 6.52
CA GLU A 204 18.47 -14.49 7.75
C GLU A 204 17.93 -13.13 8.22
N ALA A 205 17.74 -12.20 7.30
CA ALA A 205 17.18 -10.89 7.57
C ALA A 205 15.76 -10.98 8.14
N SER A 206 14.92 -11.88 7.62
CA SER A 206 13.53 -12.04 8.08
C SER A 206 13.42 -12.43 9.56
N LYS A 207 14.43 -13.07 10.15
CA LYS A 207 14.45 -13.47 11.56
C LYS A 207 14.76 -12.32 12.53
N GLN A 208 15.21 -11.19 12.01
CA GLN A 208 15.57 -9.99 12.78
C GLN A 208 15.13 -8.71 12.04
N LEU A 209 13.95 -8.77 11.44
CA LEU A 209 13.43 -7.67 10.63
C LEU A 209 12.97 -6.52 11.52
N VAL A 210 13.48 -5.33 11.28
CA VAL A 210 13.06 -4.10 11.96
C VAL A 210 12.03 -3.35 11.11
N ALA A 211 12.27 -3.22 9.80
CA ALA A 211 11.39 -2.46 8.93
C ALA A 211 11.30 -3.06 7.52
N LEU A 212 10.14 -2.92 6.88
CA LEU A 212 9.99 -3.06 5.43
C LEU A 212 10.00 -1.66 4.79
N LYS A 213 10.87 -1.47 3.79
CA LYS A 213 11.14 -0.17 3.18
C LYS A 213 10.94 -0.24 1.65
N PHE A 214 10.04 0.57 1.12
CA PHE A 214 9.85 0.75 -0.33
C PHE A 214 10.72 1.92 -0.78
N LYS A 215 11.80 1.60 -1.51
CA LYS A 215 12.84 2.55 -1.92
C LYS A 215 12.72 2.90 -3.39
N ILE A 216 12.68 4.19 -3.67
CA ILE A 216 12.70 4.75 -5.02
C ILE A 216 14.07 5.39 -5.25
N GLN A 217 14.89 4.77 -6.08
CA GLN A 217 16.25 5.22 -6.40
C GLN A 217 16.43 5.26 -7.91
N ALA A 218 16.61 6.45 -8.49
CA ALA A 218 16.70 6.63 -9.93
C ALA A 218 17.57 7.85 -10.27
N GLN A 219 17.69 8.17 -11.55
CA GLN A 219 18.28 9.45 -11.99
C GLN A 219 17.47 10.62 -11.41
N PRO A 220 18.07 11.80 -11.22
CA PRO A 220 17.34 12.99 -10.78
C PRO A 220 16.08 13.23 -11.65
N GLY A 221 14.97 13.55 -10.99
CA GLY A 221 13.67 13.72 -11.66
C GLY A 221 12.51 13.62 -10.71
N GLU A 222 11.31 13.67 -11.24
CA GLU A 222 10.05 13.55 -10.52
C GLU A 222 9.35 12.25 -10.90
N TYR A 223 8.98 11.44 -9.91
CA TYR A 223 8.41 10.13 -10.11
C TYR A 223 7.22 9.90 -9.21
N PHE A 224 6.10 9.51 -9.78
CA PHE A 224 4.93 9.12 -9.02
C PHE A 224 5.12 7.72 -8.43
N PHE A 225 4.55 7.51 -7.24
CA PHE A 225 4.41 6.19 -6.63
C PHE A 225 3.11 6.08 -5.84
N ASN A 226 2.64 4.86 -5.64
CA ASN A 226 1.57 4.51 -4.71
C ASN A 226 1.79 3.08 -4.20
N ILE A 227 1.73 2.89 -2.89
CA ILE A 227 1.72 1.56 -2.25
C ILE A 227 0.27 1.29 -1.86
N CYS A 228 -0.36 0.32 -2.51
CA CYS A 228 -1.81 0.11 -2.43
C CYS A 228 -2.20 -1.02 -1.49
N ALA A 229 -1.32 -2.02 -1.38
CA ALA A 229 -1.49 -3.15 -0.47
C ALA A 229 -0.14 -3.74 -0.10
N ILE A 230 -0.05 -4.30 1.09
CA ILE A 230 1.09 -5.08 1.54
C ILE A 230 0.63 -6.12 2.57
N GLY A 231 1.16 -7.34 2.49
CA GLY A 231 0.82 -8.44 3.39
C GLY A 231 1.85 -9.56 3.33
N PRO A 232 1.64 -10.67 4.04
CA PRO A 232 2.52 -11.82 3.98
C PRO A 232 2.47 -12.48 2.60
N ASN A 233 3.51 -13.23 2.25
CA ASN A 233 3.50 -14.02 1.01
C ASN A 233 2.30 -14.96 0.98
N GLY A 234 1.65 -15.08 -0.18
CA GLY A 234 0.43 -15.87 -0.35
C GLY A 234 -0.87 -15.16 0.07
N ALA A 235 -0.80 -13.96 0.68
CA ALA A 235 -2.00 -13.16 0.90
C ALA A 235 -2.63 -12.72 -0.44
N ALA A 236 -3.93 -12.44 -0.42
CA ALA A 236 -4.70 -12.05 -1.60
C ALA A 236 -4.52 -10.55 -1.92
N CYS A 237 -3.28 -10.10 -2.09
CA CYS A 237 -3.02 -8.76 -2.57
C CYS A 237 -3.76 -8.51 -3.90
N PRO A 238 -4.43 -7.36 -4.08
CA PRO A 238 -5.12 -7.06 -5.32
C PRO A 238 -4.15 -6.91 -6.49
N ASP A 239 -4.54 -7.36 -7.69
CA ASP A 239 -3.69 -7.31 -8.89
C ASP A 239 -3.35 -5.88 -9.33
N ILE A 240 -4.18 -4.91 -8.97
CA ILE A 240 -4.05 -3.51 -9.34
C ILE A 240 -4.32 -2.59 -8.14
N CYS A 241 -3.75 -1.40 -8.18
CA CYS A 241 -4.14 -0.34 -7.27
C CYS A 241 -5.57 0.12 -7.56
N LEU A 242 -6.41 0.16 -6.55
CA LEU A 242 -7.76 0.71 -6.65
C LEU A 242 -7.66 2.23 -6.59
N LEU A 243 -7.32 2.84 -7.72
CA LEU A 243 -7.02 4.26 -7.79
C LEU A 243 -8.23 5.13 -7.50
N MET A 244 -8.10 5.93 -6.47
CA MET A 244 -8.68 7.26 -6.46
C MET A 244 -7.57 8.25 -6.83
N ARG A 245 -7.23 8.36 -8.13
CA ARG A 245 -6.45 9.54 -8.55
C ARG A 245 -7.31 10.75 -8.26
N PRO A 246 -6.84 11.72 -7.45
CA PRO A 246 -7.58 12.95 -7.27
C PRO A 246 -7.83 13.58 -8.65
N PRO A 247 -9.00 14.19 -8.87
CA PRO A 247 -9.17 15.03 -10.04
C PRO A 247 -8.05 16.06 -10.04
N CYS A 248 -7.45 16.30 -11.21
CA CYS A 248 -6.39 17.28 -11.41
C CYS A 248 -6.81 18.63 -10.80
N SER A 249 -6.38 18.97 -9.60
CA SER A 249 -6.56 20.32 -9.08
C SER A 249 -5.26 20.84 -8.63
N ASP A 250 -4.40 20.52 -7.89
CA ASP A 250 -3.28 21.34 -7.43
C ASP A 250 -1.89 20.69 -7.52
N PHE A 251 -1.82 19.41 -7.92
CA PHE A 251 -0.56 18.67 -8.06
C PHE A 251 0.09 18.77 -9.45
N GLY A 252 -0.46 19.61 -10.35
CA GLY A 252 -0.13 19.53 -11.76
C GLY A 252 -0.57 18.16 -12.29
N CYS A 253 -1.55 18.14 -13.18
CA CYS A 253 -1.95 16.89 -13.81
C CYS A 253 -0.70 16.14 -14.25
N TYR A 254 -0.43 14.97 -13.64
CA TYR A 254 0.47 14.04 -14.30
C TYR A 254 -0.02 13.91 -15.73
N PRO A 255 0.85 14.02 -16.75
CA PRO A 255 0.39 13.76 -18.09
C PRO A 255 -0.27 12.39 -18.03
N ALA A 256 -1.61 12.40 -18.04
CA ALA A 256 -2.34 11.19 -18.35
C ALA A 256 -1.58 10.61 -19.53
N ILE A 257 -1.24 9.33 -19.49
CA ILE A 257 -0.68 8.59 -20.62
C ILE A 257 -1.31 9.24 -21.83
N LYS A 258 -0.52 9.87 -22.71
CA LYS A 258 -1.04 10.57 -23.89
C LYS A 258 -2.08 9.66 -24.48
N SER A 259 -3.36 9.97 -24.25
CA SER A 259 -4.45 9.18 -24.80
C SER A 259 -4.17 9.15 -26.28
N VAL A 260 -3.98 7.96 -26.80
CA VAL A 260 -3.91 7.77 -28.25
C VAL A 260 -5.15 8.46 -28.80
N HIS A 261 -4.95 9.53 -29.54
CA HIS A 261 -6.01 10.37 -30.09
C HIS A 261 -7.01 9.46 -30.80
N GLY A 262 -8.25 9.40 -30.32
CA GLY A 262 -9.36 8.77 -31.02
C GLY A 262 -10.19 7.74 -30.27
N ALA A 263 -9.86 7.35 -29.04
CA ALA A 263 -10.74 6.47 -28.27
C ALA A 263 -11.79 7.31 -27.52
N SER A 264 -13.07 7.10 -27.80
CA SER A 264 -14.17 7.61 -26.98
C SER A 264 -13.95 7.16 -25.54
N VAL A 265 -13.97 8.13 -24.60
CA VAL A 265 -13.70 7.84 -23.17
C VAL A 265 -14.79 6.90 -22.67
N ALA A 266 -14.40 5.65 -22.42
CA ALA A 266 -15.27 4.65 -21.85
C ALA A 266 -15.64 5.04 -20.40
N LYS A 267 -16.93 5.06 -20.07
CA LYS A 267 -17.43 5.42 -18.73
C LYS A 267 -18.53 4.48 -18.28
N ALA A 268 -18.53 4.16 -16.98
CA ALA A 268 -19.67 3.58 -16.30
C ALA A 268 -20.47 4.71 -15.64
N ILE A 269 -21.76 4.78 -15.88
CA ILE A 269 -22.68 5.79 -15.38
C ILE A 269 -23.72 5.11 -14.48
N LEU A 270 -23.73 5.46 -13.21
CA LEU A 270 -24.72 4.99 -12.26
C LEU A 270 -25.90 5.95 -12.23
N SER A 271 -27.10 5.45 -12.49
CA SER A 271 -28.37 6.16 -12.35
C SER A 271 -29.30 5.37 -11.44
N GLY A 272 -29.49 5.85 -10.21
CA GLY A 272 -30.17 5.07 -9.18
C GLY A 272 -29.46 3.74 -8.91
N ARG A 273 -30.13 2.63 -9.18
CA ARG A 273 -29.58 1.28 -9.05
C ARG A 273 -29.37 0.59 -10.41
N SER A 274 -29.15 1.37 -11.47
CA SER A 274 -28.85 0.90 -12.81
C SER A 274 -27.52 1.44 -13.29
N LEU A 275 -26.64 0.58 -13.75
CA LEU A 275 -25.31 0.90 -14.24
C LEU A 275 -25.29 0.77 -15.78
N SER A 276 -25.02 1.85 -16.46
CA SER A 276 -24.88 1.88 -17.92
C SER A 276 -23.45 2.24 -18.33
N PHE A 277 -23.10 1.91 -19.57
CA PHE A 277 -21.74 2.09 -20.10
C PHE A 277 -21.79 2.94 -21.37
N THR A 278 -20.85 3.87 -21.50
CA THR A 278 -20.69 4.72 -22.69
C THR A 278 -19.27 4.61 -23.22
N GLY A 279 -19.11 4.73 -24.54
CA GLY A 279 -17.79 4.63 -25.17
C GLY A 279 -17.25 3.18 -25.30
N ILE A 280 -18.06 2.18 -24.99
CA ILE A 280 -17.74 0.76 -25.13
C ILE A 280 -18.88 0.08 -25.87
N SER A 281 -18.54 -0.73 -26.88
CA SER A 281 -19.50 -1.48 -27.67
C SER A 281 -19.52 -2.98 -27.38
N ALA A 282 -18.51 -3.52 -26.72
CA ALA A 282 -18.42 -4.93 -26.36
C ALA A 282 -17.47 -5.16 -25.19
N GLY A 283 -17.84 -6.03 -24.26
CA GLY A 283 -17.07 -6.42 -23.08
C GLY A 283 -17.96 -6.89 -21.94
N THR A 284 -17.33 -7.35 -20.88
CA THR A 284 -18.01 -7.77 -19.64
C THR A 284 -17.73 -6.78 -18.53
N ALA A 285 -18.77 -6.38 -17.82
CA ALA A 285 -18.68 -5.61 -16.60
C ALA A 285 -18.89 -6.52 -15.38
N GLU A 286 -18.05 -6.37 -14.39
CA GLU A 286 -18.15 -7.02 -13.11
C GLU A 286 -18.22 -5.95 -12.02
N VAL A 287 -19.13 -6.11 -11.07
CA VAL A 287 -19.24 -5.27 -9.87
C VAL A 287 -18.69 -6.07 -8.71
N LEU A 288 -17.71 -5.51 -8.03
CA LEU A 288 -17.02 -6.14 -6.90
C LEU A 288 -17.34 -5.40 -5.61
N ASN A 289 -17.52 -6.14 -4.53
CA ASN A 289 -17.55 -5.56 -3.19
C ASN A 289 -16.12 -5.21 -2.72
N LEU A 290 -15.98 -4.60 -1.54
CA LEU A 290 -14.68 -4.21 -0.98
C LEU A 290 -13.76 -5.41 -0.65
N ARG A 291 -14.32 -6.65 -0.63
CA ARG A 291 -13.54 -7.88 -0.47
C ARG A 291 -13.07 -8.46 -1.81
N GLY A 292 -13.27 -7.73 -2.92
CA GLY A 292 -12.90 -8.20 -4.26
C GLY A 292 -13.82 -9.29 -4.83
N GLN A 293 -14.92 -9.63 -4.17
CA GLN A 293 -15.85 -10.64 -4.65
C GLN A 293 -16.79 -10.04 -5.69
N VAL A 294 -16.98 -10.73 -6.80
CA VAL A 294 -17.95 -10.34 -7.85
C VAL A 294 -19.37 -10.52 -7.32
N VAL A 295 -20.10 -9.42 -7.16
CA VAL A 295 -21.49 -9.39 -6.66
C VAL A 295 -22.53 -9.13 -7.74
N ALA A 296 -22.10 -8.63 -8.90
CA ALA A 296 -22.92 -8.55 -10.11
C ALA A 296 -22.04 -8.63 -11.36
N LYS A 297 -22.58 -9.17 -12.46
CA LYS A 297 -21.87 -9.32 -13.73
C LYS A 297 -22.84 -9.17 -14.89
N GLY A 298 -22.41 -8.52 -15.97
CA GLY A 298 -23.23 -8.35 -17.17
C GLY A 298 -22.43 -7.90 -18.38
N ASP A 299 -23.08 -7.79 -19.51
CA ASP A 299 -22.51 -7.25 -20.74
C ASP A 299 -22.60 -5.73 -20.74
N VAL A 300 -21.56 -5.04 -21.25
CA VAL A 300 -21.51 -3.57 -21.31
C VAL A 300 -22.47 -2.96 -22.35
N SER A 301 -23.02 -3.77 -23.24
CA SER A 301 -24.02 -3.34 -24.24
C SER A 301 -25.41 -3.13 -23.64
N SER A 302 -25.64 -3.59 -22.40
CA SER A 302 -26.90 -3.43 -21.68
C SER A 302 -26.70 -2.83 -20.31
N ALA A 303 -27.75 -2.19 -19.76
CA ALA A 303 -27.69 -1.68 -18.41
C ALA A 303 -27.71 -2.82 -17.40
N LEU A 304 -26.77 -2.79 -16.45
CA LEU A 304 -26.65 -3.77 -15.37
C LEU A 304 -27.48 -3.30 -14.16
N SER A 305 -28.43 -4.12 -13.73
CA SER A 305 -29.28 -3.84 -12.56
C SER A 305 -28.54 -4.20 -11.27
N LEU A 306 -28.53 -3.26 -10.33
CA LEU A 306 -27.90 -3.38 -9.00
C LEU A 306 -28.94 -3.32 -7.87
N VAL A 307 -30.22 -3.60 -8.14
CA VAL A 307 -31.32 -3.49 -7.18
C VAL A 307 -31.15 -4.43 -5.98
N ASN A 308 -30.46 -5.55 -6.17
CA ASN A 308 -30.29 -6.57 -5.13
C ASN A 308 -29.02 -6.36 -4.29
N LEU A 309 -28.26 -5.30 -4.54
CA LEU A 309 -27.08 -4.97 -3.75
C LEU A 309 -27.44 -4.01 -2.62
N ASP A 310 -26.80 -4.14 -1.47
CA ASP A 310 -26.99 -3.21 -0.35
C ASP A 310 -26.41 -1.82 -0.68
N ALA A 311 -26.81 -0.82 0.09
CA ALA A 311 -26.16 0.50 0.02
C ALA A 311 -24.70 0.35 0.46
N GLY A 312 -23.79 0.94 -0.30
CA GLY A 312 -22.36 0.79 -0.03
C GLY A 312 -21.46 1.20 -1.21
N VAL A 313 -20.19 0.94 -1.04
CA VAL A 313 -19.15 1.21 -2.03
C VAL A 313 -18.84 -0.06 -2.81
N TYR A 314 -18.79 0.06 -4.12
CA TYR A 314 -18.48 -1.03 -5.03
C TYR A 314 -17.50 -0.59 -6.11
N MET A 315 -16.77 -1.54 -6.65
CA MET A 315 -15.89 -1.36 -7.80
C MET A 315 -16.53 -1.97 -9.04
N VAL A 316 -16.49 -1.26 -10.15
CA VAL A 316 -16.92 -1.75 -11.46
C VAL A 316 -15.67 -2.00 -12.29
N ARG A 317 -15.42 -3.25 -12.63
CA ARG A 317 -14.34 -3.65 -13.54
C ARG A 317 -14.94 -3.99 -14.89
N VAL A 318 -14.42 -3.39 -15.94
CA VAL A 318 -14.81 -3.72 -17.32
C VAL A 318 -13.62 -4.33 -18.03
N ALA A 319 -13.84 -5.50 -18.64
CA ALA A 319 -12.86 -6.21 -19.45
C ALA A 319 -13.39 -6.41 -20.88
N GLY A 320 -12.55 -6.07 -21.87
CA GLY A 320 -12.90 -6.18 -23.28
C GLY A 320 -11.91 -5.45 -24.19
N LYS A 321 -12.39 -4.83 -25.25
CA LYS A 321 -11.54 -3.98 -26.11
C LYS A 321 -10.95 -2.77 -25.38
N VAL A 322 -11.64 -2.31 -24.34
CA VAL A 322 -11.19 -1.27 -23.43
C VAL A 322 -11.35 -1.81 -22.03
N ASN A 323 -10.28 -1.78 -21.25
CA ASN A 323 -10.29 -2.18 -19.85
C ASN A 323 -10.29 -0.92 -18.99
N PHE A 324 -11.20 -0.85 -18.03
CA PHE A 324 -11.19 0.21 -17.01
C PHE A 324 -11.87 -0.25 -15.73
N THR A 325 -11.58 0.46 -14.66
CA THR A 325 -12.20 0.26 -13.35
C THR A 325 -12.78 1.59 -12.87
N ASN A 326 -13.94 1.55 -12.22
CA ASN A 326 -14.63 2.72 -11.68
C ASN A 326 -15.28 2.39 -10.34
N LYS A 327 -15.21 3.32 -9.40
CA LYS A 327 -15.93 3.23 -8.11
C LYS A 327 -17.35 3.75 -8.28
N ILE A 328 -18.30 3.05 -7.69
CA ILE A 328 -19.67 3.49 -7.56
C ILE A 328 -20.11 3.46 -6.09
N VAL A 329 -21.02 4.35 -5.73
CA VAL A 329 -21.63 4.39 -4.40
C VAL A 329 -23.14 4.20 -4.57
N LEU A 330 -23.65 3.08 -4.06
CA LEU A 330 -25.10 2.82 -3.97
C LEU A 330 -25.64 3.45 -2.69
N LYS A 331 -26.71 4.24 -2.86
CA LYS A 331 -27.44 4.85 -1.75
C LYS A 331 -28.70 4.07 -1.43
#